data_61584b170f2dc273d0313ee99b4f4fe8
#
_entry.id   61584b170f2dc273d0313ee99b4f4fe8
#
_cell.length_a   1.000
_cell.length_b   1.000
_cell.length_c   1.000
_cell.angle_alpha   90.00
_cell.angle_beta   90.00
_cell.angle_gamma   90.00
#
_symmetry.space_group_name_H-M   'P 1'
#
loop_
_entity.id
_entity.type
_entity.pdbx_description
1 polymer ?
#
loop_
_entity_poly.entity_id
_entity_poly.type
_entity_poly.pdbx_seq_one_letter_code
_entity_poly.pdbx_strand_id
1 'polypeptide(L)'
;MYIFTLTILIFKVESGIKLKRTYYIEVIALICVAISYRFYERSLSLLVFNTYLEYKTFSAEISKDISKRTSKYFTNVTNNDEEALYVVIIGESTTRNNMGIYGYYRDTNPNLNKIKNELHLFKNVISPHIQTILSLDKILSMGDYQHPESNKLGTIIQLANQAGFETYWLSNQKPIGAYESLVSLYAKASKNRFYVSNIYEDTNKYDEILLPKLKETINKKASKKMIFLHLEGSHISYHKKYPENFNFFTDEPQTQFKTEEAHQIINEYDNSIRYNDFIVSQIIETVKNANKNSYVIYFSDHGEEVFKDYEYFGHHESIGSNAMFEIPFIIWTSDRYKEKSTINFSSQLERKYNLEDFIYSFSDLSRIKFDQFQPTKSIFNTNFQFKKRIVLKDVNYDERIKEK
;
A
#
# COMPACT_ATOMS: atom_id res chain seq x y z
N MET A 1 33.95 -4.73 -30.33
CA MET A 1 35.00 -5.67 -30.76
C MET A 1 34.44 -6.96 -31.36
N TYR A 2 33.51 -7.67 -30.72
CA TYR A 2 32.94 -8.96 -31.21
C TYR A 2 32.17 -8.86 -32.54
N ILE A 3 31.36 -7.82 -32.74
CA ILE A 3 30.61 -7.61 -33.99
C ILE A 3 31.58 -7.42 -35.17
N PHE A 4 32.67 -6.69 -34.96
CA PHE A 4 33.68 -6.43 -35.99
C PHE A 4 34.42 -7.71 -36.44
N THR A 5 34.72 -8.60 -35.49
CA THR A 5 35.37 -9.89 -35.75
C THR A 5 34.44 -10.83 -36.52
N LEU A 6 33.15 -10.87 -36.16
CA LEU A 6 32.12 -11.68 -36.84
C LEU A 6 31.90 -11.20 -38.28
N THR A 7 31.84 -9.87 -38.49
CA THR A 7 31.64 -9.27 -39.81
C THR A 7 32.82 -9.56 -40.74
N ILE A 8 34.08 -9.50 -40.23
CA ILE A 8 35.28 -9.86 -41.00
C ILE A 8 35.29 -11.34 -41.36
N LEU A 9 34.83 -12.21 -40.47
CA LEU A 9 34.73 -13.64 -40.71
C LEU A 9 33.71 -13.99 -41.80
N ILE A 10 32.52 -13.38 -41.75
CA ILE A 10 31.48 -13.55 -42.77
C ILE A 10 31.98 -13.06 -44.13
N PHE A 11 32.60 -11.89 -44.19
CA PHE A 11 33.19 -11.34 -45.43
C PHE A 11 34.27 -12.26 -46.03
N LYS A 12 35.14 -12.85 -45.22
CA LYS A 12 36.19 -13.79 -45.68
C LYS A 12 35.63 -15.12 -46.16
N VAL A 13 34.55 -15.60 -45.57
CA VAL A 13 33.83 -16.82 -46.02
C VAL A 13 33.13 -16.56 -47.36
N GLU A 14 32.43 -15.43 -47.52
CA GLU A 14 31.78 -15.03 -48.78
C GLU A 14 32.77 -14.79 -49.91
N SER A 15 33.96 -14.29 -49.63
CA SER A 15 35.02 -14.06 -50.63
C SER A 15 35.85 -15.27 -51.00
N GLY A 16 35.56 -16.46 -50.48
CA GLY A 16 36.21 -17.72 -50.80
C GLY A 16 37.67 -17.86 -50.31
N ILE A 17 38.12 -17.00 -49.41
CA ILE A 17 39.47 -17.01 -48.82
C ILE A 17 39.59 -18.14 -47.82
N LYS A 18 40.46 -19.13 -48.08
CA LYS A 18 40.75 -20.25 -47.15
C LYS A 18 41.32 -19.71 -45.83
N LEU A 19 40.53 -19.77 -44.77
CA LEU A 19 40.98 -19.41 -43.42
C LEU A 19 41.90 -20.47 -42.85
N LYS A 20 42.96 -20.08 -42.15
CA LYS A 20 43.82 -21.01 -41.43
C LYS A 20 42.98 -21.72 -40.32
N ARG A 21 43.27 -23.01 -40.10
CA ARG A 21 42.60 -23.86 -39.09
C ARG A 21 42.57 -23.21 -37.71
N THR A 22 43.55 -22.40 -37.37
CA THR A 22 43.63 -21.63 -36.11
C THR A 22 42.48 -20.65 -35.95
N TYR A 23 42.03 -19.96 -36.99
CA TYR A 23 40.88 -19.01 -36.88
C TYR A 23 39.56 -19.69 -36.54
N TYR A 24 39.36 -20.91 -37.05
CA TYR A 24 38.13 -21.70 -36.69
C TYR A 24 38.14 -22.08 -35.21
N ILE A 25 39.33 -22.44 -34.67
CA ILE A 25 39.50 -22.79 -33.27
C ILE A 25 39.25 -21.58 -32.39
N GLU A 26 39.77 -20.38 -32.74
CA GLU A 26 39.56 -19.16 -32.02
C GLU A 26 38.07 -18.75 -32.00
N VAL A 27 37.39 -18.86 -33.13
CA VAL A 27 35.94 -18.56 -33.22
C VAL A 27 35.11 -19.54 -32.39
N ILE A 28 35.40 -20.81 -32.45
CA ILE A 28 34.73 -21.81 -31.62
C ILE A 28 35.00 -21.55 -30.14
N ALA A 29 36.24 -21.20 -29.76
CA ALA A 29 36.56 -20.86 -28.39
C ALA A 29 35.78 -19.63 -27.91
N LEU A 30 35.66 -18.60 -28.74
CA LEU A 30 34.84 -17.39 -28.42
C LEU A 30 33.37 -17.70 -28.30
N ILE A 31 32.80 -18.57 -29.17
CA ILE A 31 31.41 -19.01 -29.07
C ILE A 31 31.20 -19.84 -27.78
N CYS A 32 32.14 -20.73 -27.45
CA CYS A 32 32.09 -21.50 -26.21
C CYS A 32 32.14 -20.61 -24.98
N VAL A 33 32.99 -19.56 -24.97
CA VAL A 33 33.06 -18.57 -23.89
C VAL A 33 31.77 -17.77 -23.78
N ALA A 34 31.20 -17.32 -24.90
CA ALA A 34 29.92 -16.58 -24.90
C ALA A 34 28.73 -17.43 -24.41
N ILE A 35 28.70 -18.72 -24.83
CA ILE A 35 27.70 -19.67 -24.36
C ILE A 35 27.90 -19.95 -22.87
N SER A 36 29.12 -20.21 -22.43
CA SER A 36 29.44 -20.47 -21.02
C SER A 36 29.08 -19.28 -20.14
N TYR A 37 29.34 -18.03 -20.60
CA TYR A 37 28.95 -16.80 -19.91
C TYR A 37 27.42 -16.68 -19.78
N ARG A 38 26.69 -16.99 -20.84
CA ARG A 38 25.22 -17.03 -20.85
C ARG A 38 24.65 -18.06 -19.88
N PHE A 39 25.27 -19.27 -19.82
CA PHE A 39 24.90 -20.31 -18.86
C PHE A 39 25.32 -19.95 -17.42
N TYR A 40 26.45 -19.28 -17.25
CA TYR A 40 26.94 -18.81 -15.95
C TYR A 40 25.98 -17.80 -15.33
N GLU A 41 25.56 -16.77 -16.08
CA GLU A 41 24.57 -15.77 -15.60
C GLU A 41 23.21 -16.38 -15.23
N ARG A 42 22.84 -17.51 -15.84
CA ARG A 42 21.60 -18.24 -15.58
C ARG A 42 21.79 -19.46 -14.67
N SER A 43 22.98 -19.65 -14.12
CA SER A 43 23.20 -20.80 -13.25
C SER A 43 22.45 -20.64 -11.93
N LEU A 44 21.72 -21.68 -11.51
CA LEU A 44 20.96 -21.69 -10.26
C LEU A 44 21.88 -21.39 -9.05
N SER A 45 23.11 -21.89 -9.06
CA SER A 45 24.10 -21.63 -8.01
C SER A 45 24.52 -20.16 -7.92
N LEU A 46 24.68 -19.47 -9.04
CA LEU A 46 24.98 -18.04 -9.07
C LEU A 46 23.79 -17.21 -8.65
N LEU A 47 22.57 -17.61 -9.10
CA LEU A 47 21.34 -16.98 -8.67
C LEU A 47 21.17 -17.08 -7.16
N VAL A 48 21.34 -18.27 -6.57
CA VAL A 48 21.27 -18.51 -5.12
C VAL A 48 22.34 -17.70 -4.37
N PHE A 49 23.56 -17.66 -4.90
CA PHE A 49 24.64 -16.90 -4.27
C PHE A 49 24.40 -15.38 -4.32
N ASN A 50 24.00 -14.84 -5.46
CA ASN A 50 23.65 -13.42 -5.61
C ASN A 50 22.44 -13.07 -4.74
N THR A 51 21.40 -13.88 -4.73
CA THR A 51 20.24 -13.70 -3.85
C THR A 51 20.64 -13.72 -2.37
N TYR A 52 21.58 -14.59 -1.98
CA TYR A 52 22.11 -14.61 -0.62
C TYR A 52 22.91 -13.34 -0.28
N LEU A 53 23.74 -12.86 -1.21
CA LEU A 53 24.49 -11.61 -1.00
C LEU A 53 23.57 -10.39 -0.94
N GLU A 54 22.58 -10.32 -1.83
CA GLU A 54 21.53 -9.30 -1.80
C GLU A 54 20.75 -9.35 -0.50
N TYR A 55 20.31 -10.53 -0.06
CA TYR A 55 19.67 -10.72 1.23
C TYR A 55 20.53 -10.25 2.40
N LYS A 56 21.84 -10.59 2.40
CA LYS A 56 22.76 -10.20 3.46
C LYS A 56 22.97 -8.69 3.51
N THR A 57 23.15 -8.05 2.35
CA THR A 57 23.30 -6.59 2.21
C THR A 57 22.03 -5.90 2.66
N PHE A 58 20.88 -6.35 2.17
CA PHE A 58 19.56 -5.86 2.50
C PHE A 58 19.24 -6.03 4.01
N SER A 59 19.54 -7.20 4.59
CA SER A 59 19.35 -7.45 6.02
C SER A 59 20.22 -6.53 6.90
N ALA A 60 21.45 -6.25 6.49
CA ALA A 60 22.33 -5.31 7.19
C ALA A 60 21.86 -3.85 7.08
N GLU A 61 21.37 -3.43 5.91
CA GLU A 61 20.78 -2.11 5.69
C GLU A 61 19.49 -1.95 6.50
N ILE A 62 18.63 -2.96 6.51
CA ILE A 62 17.42 -2.98 7.33
C ILE A 62 17.75 -2.88 8.81
N SER A 63 18.70 -3.65 9.30
CA SER A 63 19.11 -3.61 10.71
C SER A 63 19.63 -2.23 11.12
N LYS A 64 20.42 -1.59 10.25
CA LYS A 64 20.92 -0.22 10.43
C LYS A 64 19.79 0.81 10.40
N ASP A 65 18.80 0.61 9.52
CA ASP A 65 17.65 1.49 9.37
C ASP A 65 16.65 1.34 10.53
N ILE A 66 16.46 0.12 11.06
CA ILE A 66 15.66 -0.13 12.27
C ILE A 66 16.19 0.65 13.47
N SER A 67 17.52 0.65 13.68
CA SER A 67 18.14 1.39 14.80
C SER A 67 17.89 2.90 14.69
N LYS A 68 17.88 3.45 13.47
CA LYS A 68 17.53 4.85 13.23
C LYS A 68 16.04 5.13 13.41
N ARG A 69 15.16 4.21 13.01
CA ARG A 69 13.70 4.38 13.09
C ARG A 69 13.14 4.22 14.49
N THR A 70 13.87 3.62 15.42
CA THR A 70 13.53 3.58 16.85
C THR A 70 13.98 4.85 17.60
N SER A 71 14.80 5.71 17.00
CA SER A 71 15.25 6.96 17.61
C SER A 71 14.13 8.00 17.67
N LYS A 72 14.22 8.95 18.62
CA LYS A 72 13.33 10.11 18.71
C LYS A 72 13.71 11.08 17.58
N TYR A 73 12.89 11.14 16.57
CA TYR A 73 13.21 11.87 15.36
C TYR A 73 12.54 13.23 15.26
N PHE A 74 11.26 13.29 15.68
CA PHE A 74 10.51 14.54 15.65
C PHE A 74 10.82 15.41 16.87
N THR A 75 10.87 16.72 16.68
CA THR A 75 11.16 17.68 17.74
C THR A 75 9.87 18.31 18.29
N ASN A 76 9.86 18.60 19.58
CA ASN A 76 8.75 19.24 20.29
C ASN A 76 7.39 18.56 20.09
N VAL A 77 7.39 17.22 20.10
CA VAL A 77 6.17 16.43 19.91
C VAL A 77 5.27 16.52 21.12
N THR A 78 4.04 16.97 20.93
CA THR A 78 3.03 17.07 21.98
C THR A 78 1.67 16.55 21.52
N ASN A 79 0.91 16.01 22.45
CA ASN A 79 -0.50 15.65 22.32
C ASN A 79 -1.18 15.81 23.68
N ASN A 80 -2.20 16.63 23.76
CA ASN A 80 -2.87 17.02 25.00
C ASN A 80 -4.08 16.14 25.36
N ASP A 81 -4.31 15.03 24.63
CA ASP A 81 -5.36 14.10 24.98
C ASP A 81 -4.99 13.31 26.24
N GLU A 82 -5.87 13.32 27.23
CA GLU A 82 -5.77 12.46 28.40
C GLU A 82 -6.12 11.01 28.07
N GLU A 83 -7.15 10.83 27.22
CA GLU A 83 -7.60 9.55 26.70
C GLU A 83 -7.83 9.64 25.19
N ALA A 84 -7.37 8.62 24.46
CA ALA A 84 -7.60 8.49 23.03
C ALA A 84 -7.55 7.02 22.57
N LEU A 85 -8.46 6.68 21.65
CA LEU A 85 -8.46 5.40 20.93
C LEU A 85 -8.53 5.68 19.44
N TYR A 86 -7.40 5.71 18.78
CA TYR A 86 -7.29 6.03 17.36
C TYR A 86 -6.92 4.79 16.56
N VAL A 87 -7.64 4.58 15.46
CA VAL A 87 -7.48 3.39 14.64
C VAL A 87 -7.24 3.80 13.19
N VAL A 88 -6.18 3.26 12.61
CA VAL A 88 -5.81 3.41 11.19
C VAL A 88 -5.94 2.05 10.53
N ILE A 89 -6.87 1.91 9.61
CA ILE A 89 -7.06 0.70 8.80
C ILE A 89 -6.37 0.91 7.47
N ILE A 90 -5.36 0.11 7.20
CA ILE A 90 -4.64 0.05 5.94
C ILE A 90 -5.20 -1.14 5.16
N GLY A 91 -5.98 -0.85 4.13
CA GLY A 91 -6.47 -1.83 3.17
C GLY A 91 -5.42 -2.15 2.10
N GLU A 92 -5.71 -3.11 1.27
CA GLU A 92 -4.87 -3.62 0.19
C GLU A 92 -5.65 -3.71 -1.11
N SER A 93 -5.10 -3.17 -2.21
CA SER A 93 -5.62 -3.30 -3.58
C SER A 93 -7.11 -2.89 -3.75
N THR A 94 -7.60 -1.93 -2.96
CA THR A 94 -9.01 -1.52 -3.01
C THR A 94 -9.19 -0.24 -3.82
N THR A 95 -9.84 -0.33 -4.99
CA THR A 95 -10.27 0.87 -5.72
C THR A 95 -11.64 1.35 -5.26
N ARG A 96 -11.80 2.68 -5.08
CA ARG A 96 -13.13 3.26 -4.76
C ARG A 96 -14.13 3.11 -5.92
N ASN A 97 -13.66 2.82 -7.12
CA ASN A 97 -14.51 2.69 -8.31
C ASN A 97 -15.45 1.48 -8.24
N ASN A 98 -15.10 0.44 -7.47
CA ASN A 98 -15.95 -0.74 -7.22
C ASN A 98 -16.69 -0.65 -5.88
N MET A 99 -16.72 0.53 -5.24
CA MET A 99 -17.41 0.72 -3.97
C MET A 99 -18.74 1.45 -4.16
N GLY A 100 -19.85 0.76 -3.82
CA GLY A 100 -21.22 1.30 -3.89
C GLY A 100 -21.40 2.58 -3.09
N ILE A 101 -20.70 2.74 -1.95
CA ILE A 101 -20.75 3.95 -1.13
C ILE A 101 -20.16 5.18 -1.85
N TYR A 102 -19.28 4.98 -2.85
CA TYR A 102 -18.74 6.01 -3.74
C TYR A 102 -19.50 6.14 -5.07
N GLY A 103 -20.58 5.38 -5.27
CA GLY A 103 -21.45 5.48 -6.44
C GLY A 103 -21.30 4.36 -7.46
N TYR A 104 -20.57 3.29 -7.14
CA TYR A 104 -20.58 2.09 -7.98
C TYR A 104 -21.97 1.49 -8.05
N TYR A 105 -22.36 0.92 -9.19
CA TYR A 105 -23.73 0.47 -9.44
C TYR A 105 -24.15 -0.75 -8.61
N ARG A 106 -23.20 -1.59 -8.14
CA ARG A 106 -23.46 -2.73 -7.27
C ARG A 106 -23.42 -2.35 -5.79
N ASP A 107 -24.22 -3.04 -4.98
CA ASP A 107 -24.23 -2.88 -3.52
C ASP A 107 -23.05 -3.62 -2.87
N THR A 108 -21.84 -3.16 -3.12
CA THR A 108 -20.61 -3.71 -2.54
C THR A 108 -20.33 -3.19 -1.12
N ASN A 109 -21.09 -2.18 -0.64
CA ASN A 109 -20.88 -1.58 0.68
C ASN A 109 -22.17 -1.49 1.52
N PRO A 110 -22.94 -2.60 1.72
CA PRO A 110 -24.22 -2.55 2.42
C PRO A 110 -24.10 -2.15 3.89
N ASN A 111 -22.99 -2.47 4.56
CA ASN A 111 -22.80 -2.18 5.98
C ASN A 111 -22.36 -0.74 6.21
N LEU A 112 -21.39 -0.24 5.47
CA LEU A 112 -20.98 1.17 5.54
C LEU A 112 -22.09 2.11 5.09
N ASN A 113 -22.95 1.71 4.13
CA ASN A 113 -24.11 2.48 3.73
C ASN A 113 -25.13 2.66 4.87
N LYS A 114 -25.28 1.69 5.78
CA LYS A 114 -26.17 1.83 6.96
C LYS A 114 -25.73 2.95 7.91
N ILE A 115 -24.43 3.20 7.98
CA ILE A 115 -23.84 4.23 8.86
C ILE A 115 -23.28 5.42 8.06
N LYS A 116 -23.65 5.58 6.79
CA LYS A 116 -23.11 6.59 5.87
C LYS A 116 -23.16 8.02 6.45
N ASN A 117 -24.20 8.35 7.20
CA ASN A 117 -24.36 9.66 7.83
C ASN A 117 -23.37 9.92 8.98
N GLU A 118 -22.71 8.89 9.48
CA GLU A 118 -21.66 8.99 10.49
C GLU A 118 -20.27 9.06 9.86
N LEU A 119 -20.17 8.85 8.53
CA LEU A 119 -18.90 8.76 7.80
C LEU A 119 -18.57 10.04 7.04
N HIS A 120 -17.29 10.35 6.99
CA HIS A 120 -16.74 11.39 6.14
C HIS A 120 -16.03 10.72 4.95
N LEU A 121 -16.65 10.81 3.76
CA LEU A 121 -16.19 10.16 2.52
C LEU A 121 -15.44 11.16 1.65
N PHE A 122 -14.13 11.06 1.59
CA PHE A 122 -13.30 11.92 0.74
C PHE A 122 -13.24 11.37 -0.68
N LYS A 123 -13.63 12.16 -1.66
CA LYS A 123 -13.84 11.67 -3.04
C LYS A 123 -12.64 11.76 -3.95
N ASN A 124 -11.67 12.61 -3.61
CA ASN A 124 -10.55 12.95 -4.49
C ASN A 124 -9.18 12.61 -3.91
N VAL A 125 -9.11 11.55 -3.10
CA VAL A 125 -7.86 11.04 -2.55
C VAL A 125 -7.29 9.96 -3.45
N ILE A 126 -5.98 10.00 -3.67
CA ILE A 126 -5.24 9.00 -4.44
C ILE A 126 -4.07 8.44 -3.63
N SER A 127 -3.69 7.21 -3.97
CA SER A 127 -2.42 6.64 -3.55
C SER A 127 -1.25 7.27 -4.31
N PRO A 128 -0.08 7.47 -3.68
CA PRO A 128 1.11 7.96 -4.37
C PRO A 128 1.68 6.95 -5.37
N HIS A 129 1.45 5.66 -5.18
CA HIS A 129 1.96 4.60 -6.05
C HIS A 129 0.94 3.47 -6.16
N ILE A 130 1.16 2.56 -7.13
CA ILE A 130 0.29 1.40 -7.39
C ILE A 130 0.85 0.09 -6.83
N GLN A 131 1.95 0.12 -6.12
CA GLN A 131 2.57 -1.03 -5.46
C GLN A 131 2.64 -0.79 -3.96
N THR A 132 2.28 -1.80 -3.17
CA THR A 132 2.19 -1.75 -1.71
C THR A 132 3.42 -1.12 -1.06
N ILE A 133 4.62 -1.62 -1.37
CA ILE A 133 5.87 -1.14 -0.73
C ILE A 133 6.12 0.32 -1.04
N LEU A 134 6.05 0.71 -2.31
CA LEU A 134 6.36 2.08 -2.75
C LEU A 134 5.29 3.08 -2.32
N SER A 135 4.05 2.61 -2.19
CA SER A 135 2.94 3.40 -1.66
C SER A 135 3.08 3.62 -0.16
N LEU A 136 3.18 2.54 0.61
CA LEU A 136 3.26 2.61 2.07
C LEU A 136 4.54 3.29 2.55
N ASP A 137 5.64 3.23 1.78
CA ASP A 137 6.86 4.00 2.06
C ASP A 137 6.56 5.51 2.17
N LYS A 138 5.77 6.05 1.25
CA LYS A 138 5.37 7.47 1.27
C LYS A 138 4.24 7.76 2.26
N ILE A 139 3.23 6.88 2.33
CA ILE A 139 2.07 7.09 3.21
C ILE A 139 2.47 7.09 4.69
N LEU A 140 3.33 6.15 5.08
CA LEU A 140 3.67 5.95 6.49
C LEU A 140 4.90 6.74 6.96
N SER A 141 5.58 7.48 6.09
CA SER A 141 6.80 8.21 6.40
C SER A 141 6.73 9.68 6.00
N MET A 142 7.84 10.39 6.15
CA MET A 142 8.00 11.77 5.67
C MET A 142 8.52 11.84 4.21
N GLY A 143 8.73 10.70 3.56
CA GLY A 143 9.21 10.64 2.18
C GLY A 143 8.13 11.01 1.19
N ASP A 144 8.45 11.90 0.26
CA ASP A 144 7.61 12.21 -0.90
C ASP A 144 8.43 12.03 -2.20
N TYR A 145 7.84 12.33 -3.36
CA TYR A 145 8.57 12.21 -4.65
C TYR A 145 9.68 13.23 -4.81
N GLN A 146 9.60 14.38 -4.14
CA GLN A 146 10.64 15.42 -4.20
C GLN A 146 11.78 15.13 -3.23
N HIS A 147 11.48 14.49 -2.11
CA HIS A 147 12.42 14.18 -1.03
C HIS A 147 12.28 12.71 -0.59
N PRO A 148 12.57 11.75 -1.46
CA PRO A 148 12.41 10.32 -1.15
C PRO A 148 13.27 9.86 0.01
N GLU A 149 14.46 10.45 0.21
CA GLU A 149 15.36 10.18 1.34
C GLU A 149 14.76 10.54 2.69
N SER A 150 13.74 11.41 2.71
CA SER A 150 13.03 11.83 3.93
C SER A 150 12.22 10.69 4.56
N ASN A 151 12.01 9.57 3.87
CA ASN A 151 11.43 8.36 4.45
C ASN A 151 12.26 7.81 5.64
N LYS A 152 13.57 8.09 5.67
CA LYS A 152 14.49 7.71 6.75
C LYS A 152 14.35 8.60 7.99
N LEU A 153 13.66 9.71 7.87
CA LEU A 153 13.60 10.73 8.89
C LEU A 153 12.55 10.42 9.98
N GLY A 154 11.44 9.82 9.65
CA GLY A 154 10.43 9.44 10.63
C GLY A 154 9.17 8.87 10.01
N THR A 155 8.41 8.17 10.84
CA THR A 155 7.15 7.52 10.45
C THR A 155 6.01 7.98 11.35
N ILE A 156 4.77 7.81 10.88
CA ILE A 156 3.56 8.10 11.70
C ILE A 156 3.55 7.28 12.99
N ILE A 157 4.15 6.09 12.99
CA ILE A 157 4.23 5.22 14.17
C ILE A 157 5.21 5.81 15.19
N GLN A 158 6.37 6.30 14.74
CA GLN A 158 7.33 6.97 15.61
C GLN A 158 6.76 8.28 16.17
N LEU A 159 6.04 9.04 15.34
CA LEU A 159 5.35 10.26 15.75
C LEU A 159 4.32 9.96 16.85
N ALA A 160 3.50 8.92 16.67
CA ALA A 160 2.54 8.48 17.67
C ALA A 160 3.22 8.03 18.97
N ASN A 161 4.33 7.28 18.88
CA ASN A 161 5.12 6.88 20.06
C ASN A 161 5.65 8.08 20.83
N GLN A 162 6.22 9.07 20.14
CA GLN A 162 6.75 10.30 20.76
C GLN A 162 5.64 11.16 21.38
N ALA A 163 4.43 11.14 20.80
CA ALA A 163 3.24 11.80 21.33
C ALA A 163 2.64 11.08 22.56
N GLY A 164 3.26 9.99 23.02
CA GLY A 164 2.87 9.25 24.21
C GLY A 164 1.78 8.20 23.99
N PHE A 165 1.51 7.79 22.75
CA PHE A 165 0.60 6.71 22.47
C PHE A 165 1.25 5.33 22.75
N GLU A 166 0.44 4.41 23.22
CA GLU A 166 0.74 2.98 23.15
C GLU A 166 0.34 2.50 21.77
N THR A 167 1.33 2.14 20.95
CA THR A 167 1.12 1.78 19.55
C THR A 167 1.03 0.29 19.34
N TYR A 168 0.10 -0.12 18.49
CA TYR A 168 -0.16 -1.51 18.12
C TYR A 168 -0.19 -1.64 16.60
N TRP A 169 0.46 -2.68 16.10
CA TRP A 169 0.37 -3.11 14.70
C TRP A 169 -0.25 -4.50 14.67
N LEU A 170 -1.45 -4.61 14.10
CA LEU A 170 -2.20 -5.86 13.96
C LEU A 170 -2.32 -6.16 12.46
N SER A 171 -1.72 -7.25 11.99
CA SER A 171 -1.63 -7.54 10.57
C SER A 171 -2.09 -8.96 10.24
N ASN A 172 -2.90 -9.07 9.19
CA ASN A 172 -3.20 -10.34 8.53
C ASN A 172 -2.18 -10.68 7.43
N GLN A 173 -1.38 -9.72 7.00
CA GLN A 173 -0.29 -9.96 6.06
C GLN A 173 0.94 -10.54 6.77
N LYS A 174 1.74 -11.34 6.01
CA LYS A 174 2.93 -12.01 6.54
C LYS A 174 4.01 -11.00 6.96
N PRO A 175 4.72 -11.24 8.08
CA PRO A 175 5.73 -10.31 8.58
C PRO A 175 7.01 -10.26 7.72
N ILE A 176 7.26 -11.28 6.93
CA ILE A 176 8.45 -11.42 6.08
C ILE A 176 8.04 -12.03 4.75
N GLY A 177 8.34 -11.34 3.65
CA GLY A 177 8.17 -11.78 2.28
C GLY A 177 9.07 -10.93 1.37
N ALA A 178 9.28 -11.33 0.15
CA ALA A 178 10.12 -10.59 -0.80
C ALA A 178 9.60 -9.16 -1.07
N TYR A 179 8.30 -8.94 -0.88
CA TYR A 179 7.62 -7.66 -1.11
C TYR A 179 7.15 -6.94 0.15
N GLU A 180 7.16 -7.59 1.33
CA GLU A 180 6.61 -7.06 2.58
C GLU A 180 7.68 -6.55 3.56
N SER A 181 8.94 -6.68 3.24
CA SER A 181 10.05 -6.39 4.14
C SER A 181 10.09 -4.95 4.63
N LEU A 182 9.73 -3.97 3.80
CA LEU A 182 9.72 -2.56 4.18
C LEU A 182 8.53 -2.22 5.08
N VAL A 183 7.36 -2.77 4.81
CA VAL A 183 6.16 -2.61 5.66
C VAL A 183 6.38 -3.21 7.03
N SER A 184 7.01 -4.38 7.09
CA SER A 184 7.41 -5.02 8.35
C SER A 184 8.40 -4.16 9.14
N LEU A 185 9.26 -3.41 8.45
CA LEU A 185 10.18 -2.46 9.06
C LEU A 185 9.43 -1.31 9.75
N TYR A 186 8.41 -0.73 9.08
CA TYR A 186 7.55 0.28 9.71
C TYR A 186 6.81 -0.28 10.92
N ALA A 187 6.23 -1.48 10.79
CA ALA A 187 5.58 -2.17 11.88
C ALA A 187 6.48 -2.38 13.11
N LYS A 188 7.80 -2.58 12.90
CA LYS A 188 8.77 -2.72 13.99
C LYS A 188 8.91 -1.47 14.88
N ALA A 189 8.52 -0.30 14.39
CA ALA A 189 8.45 0.90 15.21
C ALA A 189 7.30 0.86 16.23
N SER A 190 6.28 0.02 16.03
CA SER A 190 5.19 -0.16 17.01
C SER A 190 5.69 -0.85 18.28
N LYS A 191 5.21 -0.40 19.43
CA LYS A 191 5.52 -1.01 20.73
C LYS A 191 5.00 -2.44 20.82
N ASN A 192 3.83 -2.71 20.23
CA ASN A 192 3.19 -4.01 20.23
C ASN A 192 2.87 -4.44 18.79
N ARG A 193 3.16 -5.70 18.45
CA ARG A 193 2.89 -6.27 17.13
C ARG A 193 2.20 -7.60 17.24
N PHE A 194 1.27 -7.84 16.34
CA PHE A 194 0.59 -9.11 16.16
C PHE A 194 0.45 -9.41 14.66
N TYR A 195 0.90 -10.57 14.27
CA TYR A 195 0.74 -11.11 12.91
C TYR A 195 -0.07 -12.41 13.00
N VAL A 196 -1.05 -12.54 12.13
CA VAL A 196 -1.94 -13.71 12.08
C VAL A 196 -1.19 -14.93 11.55
N SER A 197 -0.39 -14.74 10.53
CA SER A 197 0.35 -15.82 9.87
C SER A 197 1.82 -15.80 10.25
N ASN A 198 2.38 -16.98 10.53
CA ASN A 198 3.82 -17.18 10.60
C ASN A 198 4.40 -17.35 9.19
N ILE A 199 5.73 -17.14 9.06
CA ILE A 199 6.47 -17.28 7.79
C ILE A 199 6.25 -18.65 7.12
N TYR A 200 5.95 -19.67 7.91
CA TYR A 200 5.85 -21.08 7.48
C TYR A 200 4.42 -21.59 7.29
N GLU A 201 3.39 -20.80 7.65
CA GLU A 201 2.00 -21.20 7.50
C GLU A 201 1.41 -20.58 6.25
N ASP A 202 1.03 -21.40 5.29
CA ASP A 202 0.29 -21.01 4.08
C ASP A 202 -1.22 -21.14 4.32
N THR A 203 -1.71 -20.50 5.37
CA THR A 203 -3.14 -20.48 5.67
C THR A 203 -3.72 -19.15 5.23
N ASN A 204 -4.54 -19.19 4.18
CA ASN A 204 -5.43 -18.06 3.83
C ASN A 204 -6.40 -17.85 5.00
N LYS A 205 -6.12 -16.87 5.84
CA LYS A 205 -7.01 -16.46 6.92
C LYS A 205 -7.68 -15.17 6.50
N TYR A 206 -8.99 -15.11 6.61
CA TYR A 206 -9.77 -13.92 6.31
C TYR A 206 -9.54 -12.82 7.37
N ASP A 207 -9.72 -11.55 7.00
CA ASP A 207 -9.42 -10.40 7.85
C ASP A 207 -10.25 -10.36 9.15
N GLU A 208 -11.37 -11.07 9.23
CA GLU A 208 -12.17 -11.19 10.46
C GLU A 208 -11.37 -11.72 11.66
N ILE A 209 -10.28 -12.45 11.42
CA ILE A 209 -9.40 -12.96 12.48
C ILE A 209 -8.75 -11.83 13.30
N LEU A 210 -8.67 -10.62 12.74
CA LEU A 210 -8.15 -9.44 13.45
C LEU A 210 -9.16 -8.86 14.45
N LEU A 211 -10.47 -9.12 14.29
CA LEU A 211 -11.51 -8.52 15.14
C LEU A 211 -11.41 -8.91 16.62
N PRO A 212 -11.22 -10.19 16.97
CA PRO A 212 -10.99 -10.57 18.38
C PRO A 212 -9.74 -9.91 18.97
N LYS A 213 -8.66 -9.79 18.16
CA LYS A 213 -7.41 -9.17 18.58
C LYS A 213 -7.54 -7.66 18.75
N LEU A 214 -8.30 -6.99 17.91
CA LEU A 214 -8.66 -5.59 18.08
C LEU A 214 -9.40 -5.38 19.41
N LYS A 215 -10.42 -6.18 19.69
CA LYS A 215 -11.20 -6.11 20.94
C LYS A 215 -10.33 -6.34 22.18
N GLU A 216 -9.45 -7.35 22.15
CA GLU A 216 -8.45 -7.58 23.21
C GLU A 216 -7.56 -6.33 23.40
N THR A 217 -7.05 -5.76 22.30
CA THR A 217 -6.15 -4.60 22.31
C THR A 217 -6.81 -3.35 22.88
N ILE A 218 -8.07 -3.10 22.52
CA ILE A 218 -8.86 -1.98 23.04
C ILE A 218 -9.00 -2.08 24.56
N ASN A 219 -9.14 -3.28 25.11
CA ASN A 219 -9.33 -3.53 26.53
C ASN A 219 -8.02 -3.49 27.36
N LYS A 220 -6.84 -3.44 26.73
CA LYS A 220 -5.57 -3.30 27.46
C LYS A 220 -5.49 -1.99 28.23
N LYS A 221 -4.73 -1.97 29.32
CA LYS A 221 -4.49 -0.76 30.09
C LYS A 221 -3.57 0.17 29.32
N ALA A 222 -4.09 1.24 28.79
CA ALA A 222 -3.38 2.42 28.28
C ALA A 222 -4.40 3.53 28.05
N SER A 223 -4.10 4.75 28.48
CA SER A 223 -4.99 5.90 28.29
C SER A 223 -5.05 6.32 26.80
N LYS A 224 -3.90 6.35 26.13
CA LYS A 224 -3.80 6.70 24.71
C LYS A 224 -3.34 5.52 23.90
N LYS A 225 -4.17 5.07 22.95
CA LYS A 225 -3.86 3.97 22.04
C LYS A 225 -3.93 4.42 20.59
N MET A 226 -2.92 4.01 19.81
CA MET A 226 -2.90 4.13 18.36
C MET A 226 -2.77 2.71 17.77
N ILE A 227 -3.79 2.26 17.06
CA ILE A 227 -3.86 0.91 16.52
C ILE A 227 -3.83 0.98 14.99
N PHE A 228 -2.84 0.35 14.39
CA PHE A 228 -2.73 0.15 12.95
C PHE A 228 -3.20 -1.27 12.63
N LEU A 229 -4.24 -1.38 11.80
CA LEU A 229 -4.76 -2.64 11.26
C LEU A 229 -4.33 -2.75 9.80
N HIS A 230 -3.55 -3.77 9.47
CA HIS A 230 -3.07 -4.03 8.12
C HIS A 230 -3.77 -5.26 7.57
N LEU A 231 -4.69 -5.04 6.65
CA LEU A 231 -5.59 -6.04 6.09
C LEU A 231 -4.93 -6.77 4.92
N GLU A 232 -5.38 -7.98 4.64
CA GLU A 232 -5.14 -8.68 3.39
C GLU A 232 -5.99 -8.09 2.24
N GLY A 233 -7.13 -7.50 2.59
CA GLY A 233 -7.99 -6.71 1.72
C GLY A 233 -8.42 -7.44 0.45
N SER A 234 -8.32 -6.75 -0.69
CA SER A 234 -8.70 -7.26 -2.02
C SER A 234 -7.47 -7.60 -2.88
N HIS A 235 -6.39 -8.10 -2.26
CA HIS A 235 -5.18 -8.53 -2.97
C HIS A 235 -5.47 -9.61 -4.01
N ILE A 236 -4.67 -9.70 -5.06
CA ILE A 236 -4.82 -10.64 -6.18
C ILE A 236 -5.16 -12.08 -5.72
N SER A 237 -5.85 -12.86 -6.56
CA SER A 237 -6.60 -14.07 -6.23
C SER A 237 -7.82 -13.74 -5.37
N TYR A 238 -8.64 -12.83 -5.86
CA TYR A 238 -9.78 -12.20 -5.16
C TYR A 238 -10.73 -13.22 -4.55
N HIS A 239 -11.00 -14.35 -5.22
CA HIS A 239 -11.83 -15.46 -4.70
C HIS A 239 -11.34 -16.06 -3.38
N LYS A 240 -10.06 -15.84 -3.01
CA LYS A 240 -9.49 -16.31 -1.74
C LYS A 240 -9.58 -15.26 -0.61
N LYS A 241 -10.13 -14.07 -0.89
CA LYS A 241 -10.12 -12.96 0.06
C LYS A 241 -11.42 -12.87 0.86
N TYR A 242 -12.38 -13.70 0.58
CA TYR A 242 -13.67 -13.77 1.28
C TYR A 242 -14.13 -15.22 1.49
N PRO A 243 -14.88 -15.52 2.55
CA PRO A 243 -15.48 -16.83 2.76
C PRO A 243 -16.68 -17.05 1.82
N GLU A 244 -17.02 -18.31 1.57
CA GLU A 244 -18.06 -18.74 0.62
C GLU A 244 -19.42 -18.04 0.81
N ASN A 245 -19.81 -17.75 2.04
CA ASN A 245 -21.04 -17.03 2.34
C ASN A 245 -21.02 -15.56 1.90
N PHE A 246 -19.88 -15.04 1.42
CA PHE A 246 -19.73 -13.74 0.78
C PHE A 246 -19.64 -13.83 -0.74
N ASN A 247 -19.83 -14.99 -1.34
CA ASN A 247 -19.92 -15.16 -2.79
C ASN A 247 -21.31 -14.71 -3.29
N PHE A 248 -21.53 -13.39 -3.26
CA PHE A 248 -22.83 -12.76 -3.50
C PHE A 248 -23.07 -12.43 -4.98
N PHE A 249 -22.05 -11.86 -5.64
CA PHE A 249 -22.13 -11.49 -7.06
C PHE A 249 -21.67 -12.66 -7.92
N THR A 250 -22.61 -13.18 -8.73
CA THR A 250 -22.42 -14.30 -9.65
C THR A 250 -23.06 -14.03 -11.02
N ASP A 251 -23.70 -12.86 -11.16
CA ASP A 251 -24.39 -12.39 -12.35
C ASP A 251 -23.42 -11.73 -13.35
N GLU A 252 -23.90 -11.42 -14.55
CA GLU A 252 -23.15 -10.72 -15.56
C GLU A 252 -22.91 -9.25 -15.13
N PRO A 253 -21.64 -8.81 -14.92
CA PRO A 253 -21.34 -7.45 -14.52
C PRO A 253 -21.49 -6.45 -15.67
N GLN A 254 -21.69 -5.17 -15.32
CA GLN A 254 -21.62 -4.09 -16.30
C GLN A 254 -20.17 -3.77 -16.67
N THR A 255 -19.71 -4.24 -17.81
CA THR A 255 -18.38 -3.99 -18.36
C THR A 255 -18.42 -3.94 -19.88
N GLN A 256 -17.48 -3.25 -20.50
CA GLN A 256 -17.26 -3.28 -21.95
C GLN A 256 -16.56 -4.58 -22.40
N PHE A 257 -15.89 -5.28 -21.51
CA PHE A 257 -15.14 -6.51 -21.78
C PHE A 257 -16.03 -7.73 -21.53
N LYS A 258 -16.58 -8.31 -22.63
CA LYS A 258 -17.63 -9.34 -22.60
C LYS A 258 -17.05 -10.76 -22.64
N THR A 259 -16.01 -11.05 -21.82
CA THR A 259 -15.41 -12.37 -21.70
C THR A 259 -15.83 -13.04 -20.37
N GLU A 260 -15.87 -14.37 -20.35
CA GLU A 260 -16.14 -15.13 -19.12
C GLU A 260 -15.11 -14.80 -18.03
N GLU A 261 -13.83 -14.64 -18.40
CA GLU A 261 -12.76 -14.26 -17.48
C GLU A 261 -13.03 -12.88 -16.84
N ALA A 262 -13.38 -11.87 -17.64
CA ALA A 262 -13.70 -10.54 -17.13
C ALA A 262 -14.89 -10.57 -16.15
N HIS A 263 -15.95 -11.30 -16.50
CA HIS A 263 -17.14 -11.44 -15.66
C HIS A 263 -16.80 -12.13 -14.34
N GLN A 264 -16.05 -13.22 -14.39
CA GLN A 264 -15.63 -13.96 -13.20
C GLN A 264 -14.76 -13.07 -12.29
N ILE A 265 -13.72 -12.43 -12.82
CA ILE A 265 -12.79 -11.62 -12.05
C ILE A 265 -13.47 -10.41 -11.43
N ILE A 266 -14.36 -9.71 -12.15
CA ILE A 266 -15.15 -8.59 -11.60
C ILE A 266 -16.03 -9.07 -10.44
N ASN A 267 -16.70 -10.22 -10.59
CA ASN A 267 -17.53 -10.78 -9.54
C ASN A 267 -16.71 -11.15 -8.28
N GLU A 268 -15.58 -11.82 -8.47
CA GLU A 268 -14.68 -12.15 -7.38
C GLU A 268 -14.16 -10.90 -6.66
N TYR A 269 -13.80 -9.87 -7.42
CA TYR A 269 -13.34 -8.60 -6.85
C TYR A 269 -14.44 -7.89 -6.09
N ASP A 270 -15.63 -7.75 -6.65
CA ASP A 270 -16.78 -7.10 -6.00
C ASP A 270 -17.20 -7.85 -4.72
N ASN A 271 -17.11 -9.18 -4.69
CA ASN A 271 -17.32 -9.99 -3.50
C ASN A 271 -16.24 -9.71 -2.43
N SER A 272 -14.98 -9.54 -2.83
CA SER A 272 -13.90 -9.17 -1.91
C SER A 272 -14.12 -7.77 -1.31
N ILE A 273 -14.60 -6.79 -2.11
CA ILE A 273 -14.98 -5.46 -1.65
C ILE A 273 -16.14 -5.52 -0.66
N ARG A 274 -17.14 -6.37 -0.92
CA ARG A 274 -18.28 -6.56 -0.03
C ARG A 274 -17.88 -7.20 1.31
N TYR A 275 -16.91 -8.12 1.28
CA TYR A 275 -16.34 -8.66 2.51
C TYR A 275 -15.50 -7.62 3.26
N ASN A 276 -14.72 -6.82 2.56
CA ASN A 276 -13.95 -5.72 3.15
C ASN A 276 -14.87 -4.68 3.82
N ASP A 277 -16.03 -4.35 3.21
CA ASP A 277 -17.07 -3.52 3.81
C ASP A 277 -17.53 -4.07 5.17
N PHE A 278 -17.78 -5.38 5.25
CA PHE A 278 -18.14 -6.04 6.51
C PHE A 278 -17.03 -5.85 7.55
N ILE A 279 -15.77 -6.13 7.20
CA ILE A 279 -14.65 -6.01 8.13
C ILE A 279 -14.48 -4.57 8.63
N VAL A 280 -14.46 -3.58 7.74
CA VAL A 280 -14.31 -2.17 8.10
C VAL A 280 -15.45 -1.70 9.00
N SER A 281 -16.69 -2.11 8.70
CA SER A 281 -17.85 -1.77 9.52
C SER A 281 -17.77 -2.39 10.92
N GLN A 282 -17.33 -3.65 11.04
CA GLN A 282 -17.15 -4.32 12.35
C GLN A 282 -16.03 -3.68 13.18
N ILE A 283 -14.97 -3.19 12.55
CA ILE A 283 -13.91 -2.43 13.22
C ILE A 283 -14.49 -1.12 13.76
N ILE A 284 -15.23 -0.36 12.94
CA ILE A 284 -15.88 0.88 13.37
C ILE A 284 -16.82 0.62 14.55
N GLU A 285 -17.67 -0.39 14.47
CA GLU A 285 -18.59 -0.76 15.53
C GLU A 285 -17.87 -1.13 16.84
N THR A 286 -16.78 -1.91 16.73
CA THR A 286 -15.97 -2.30 17.88
C THR A 286 -15.35 -1.07 18.58
N VAL A 287 -14.89 -0.09 17.81
CA VAL A 287 -14.33 1.16 18.34
C VAL A 287 -15.43 2.05 18.92
N LYS A 288 -16.58 2.14 18.26
CA LYS A 288 -17.77 2.88 18.72
C LYS A 288 -18.24 2.37 20.07
N ASN A 289 -18.31 1.05 20.23
CA ASN A 289 -18.76 0.39 21.48
C ASN A 289 -17.77 0.59 22.64
N ALA A 290 -16.51 0.96 22.39
CA ALA A 290 -15.57 1.32 23.44
C ALA A 290 -15.90 2.67 24.12
N ASN A 291 -16.75 3.49 23.52
CA ASN A 291 -17.22 4.78 24.03
C ASN A 291 -16.11 5.72 24.51
N LYS A 292 -15.06 5.84 23.68
CA LYS A 292 -13.88 6.67 23.95
C LYS A 292 -13.79 7.87 23.00
N ASN A 293 -12.88 8.80 23.28
CA ASN A 293 -12.45 9.80 22.34
C ASN A 293 -11.72 9.08 21.19
N SER A 294 -12.42 8.86 20.06
CA SER A 294 -11.99 7.91 19.03
C SER A 294 -12.22 8.44 17.63
N TYR A 295 -11.31 8.04 16.73
CA TYR A 295 -11.59 8.00 15.30
C TYR A 295 -11.16 6.65 14.71
N VAL A 296 -11.75 6.32 13.57
CA VAL A 296 -11.31 5.25 12.66
C VAL A 296 -11.08 5.89 11.30
N ILE A 297 -9.92 5.70 10.72
CA ILE A 297 -9.63 6.06 9.33
C ILE A 297 -9.34 4.79 8.52
N TYR A 298 -9.97 4.68 7.35
CA TYR A 298 -9.74 3.61 6.39
C TYR A 298 -9.27 4.20 5.07
N PHE A 299 -8.17 3.67 4.55
CA PHE A 299 -7.69 3.87 3.19
C PHE A 299 -7.04 2.60 2.66
N SER A 300 -6.98 2.43 1.34
CA SER A 300 -6.18 1.39 0.71
C SER A 300 -4.79 1.93 0.37
N ASP A 301 -3.81 1.05 0.39
CA ASP A 301 -2.43 1.37 -0.02
C ASP A 301 -2.35 1.76 -1.51
N HIS A 302 -3.09 1.07 -2.37
CA HIS A 302 -3.34 1.41 -3.77
C HIS A 302 -4.70 0.89 -4.23
N GLY A 303 -5.11 1.29 -5.41
CA GLY A 303 -6.29 0.76 -6.09
C GLY A 303 -5.93 -0.38 -7.03
N GLU A 304 -6.91 -0.78 -7.86
CA GLU A 304 -6.80 -1.93 -8.74
C GLU A 304 -7.53 -1.64 -10.07
N GLU A 305 -6.95 -2.06 -11.19
CA GLU A 305 -7.68 -2.18 -12.45
C GLU A 305 -8.43 -3.50 -12.44
N VAL A 306 -9.71 -3.47 -12.74
CA VAL A 306 -10.54 -4.69 -12.82
C VAL A 306 -11.47 -4.55 -14.02
N PHE A 307 -10.91 -4.68 -15.22
CA PHE A 307 -11.64 -4.57 -16.50
C PHE A 307 -12.50 -3.30 -16.59
N LYS A 308 -12.01 -2.18 -16.06
CA LYS A 308 -12.69 -0.89 -16.12
C LYS A 308 -12.30 -0.12 -17.38
N ASP A 309 -11.03 0.28 -17.47
CA ASP A 309 -10.50 1.08 -18.57
C ASP A 309 -9.68 0.21 -19.55
N TYR A 310 -9.15 -0.91 -19.11
CA TYR A 310 -8.29 -1.82 -19.86
C TYR A 310 -8.81 -3.25 -19.78
N GLU A 311 -8.55 -4.07 -20.80
CA GLU A 311 -8.73 -5.53 -20.77
C GLU A 311 -7.62 -6.16 -19.91
N TYR A 312 -7.68 -5.85 -18.63
CA TYR A 312 -6.65 -6.19 -17.64
C TYR A 312 -7.24 -6.19 -16.22
N PHE A 313 -6.66 -6.99 -15.35
CA PHE A 313 -6.92 -6.95 -13.91
C PHE A 313 -5.60 -6.99 -13.13
N GLY A 314 -5.57 -6.33 -11.97
CA GLY A 314 -4.36 -6.19 -11.18
C GLY A 314 -3.79 -4.77 -11.23
N HIS A 315 -2.53 -4.64 -10.83
CA HIS A 315 -1.81 -3.37 -10.83
C HIS A 315 -0.41 -3.55 -11.43
N HIS A 316 -0.11 -2.77 -12.48
CA HIS A 316 1.20 -2.81 -13.14
C HIS A 316 1.57 -1.42 -13.67
N GLU A 317 2.82 -0.99 -13.44
CA GLU A 317 3.28 0.36 -13.78
C GLU A 317 3.15 0.71 -15.27
N SER A 318 3.37 -0.26 -16.16
CA SER A 318 3.24 -0.02 -17.60
C SER A 318 1.81 0.30 -18.06
N ILE A 319 0.80 -0.13 -17.30
CA ILE A 319 -0.61 0.18 -17.55
C ILE A 319 -0.99 1.44 -16.78
N GLY A 320 -0.73 1.47 -15.48
CA GLY A 320 -0.91 2.61 -14.61
C GLY A 320 -2.28 3.27 -14.74
N SER A 321 -3.39 2.51 -14.81
CA SER A 321 -4.72 3.08 -14.96
C SER A 321 -5.09 3.99 -13.79
N ASN A 322 -6.08 4.88 -13.99
CA ASN A 322 -6.53 5.75 -12.91
C ASN A 322 -7.08 4.96 -11.72
N ALA A 323 -7.76 3.85 -12.00
CA ALA A 323 -8.33 2.97 -10.97
C ALA A 323 -7.28 2.42 -9.99
N MET A 324 -6.03 2.24 -10.44
CA MET A 324 -4.92 1.78 -9.60
C MET A 324 -4.46 2.81 -8.57
N PHE A 325 -4.80 4.10 -8.74
CA PHE A 325 -4.48 5.17 -7.79
C PHE A 325 -5.69 5.59 -6.97
N GLU A 326 -6.90 5.38 -7.46
CA GLU A 326 -8.15 5.87 -6.88
C GLU A 326 -8.62 5.00 -5.73
N ILE A 327 -8.26 5.40 -4.51
CA ILE A 327 -8.51 4.64 -3.29
C ILE A 327 -9.65 5.22 -2.46
N PRO A 328 -10.32 4.41 -1.61
CA PRO A 328 -11.18 4.93 -0.56
C PRO A 328 -10.39 5.72 0.47
N PHE A 329 -11.00 6.75 1.04
CA PHE A 329 -10.53 7.48 2.20
C PHE A 329 -11.71 7.87 3.05
N ILE A 330 -11.95 7.08 4.10
CA ILE A 330 -13.16 7.10 4.92
C ILE A 330 -12.78 7.36 6.37
N ILE A 331 -13.48 8.30 7.03
CA ILE A 331 -13.26 8.59 8.43
C ILE A 331 -14.58 8.47 9.19
N TRP A 332 -14.53 7.79 10.32
CA TRP A 332 -15.55 7.81 11.37
C TRP A 332 -14.98 8.46 12.62
N THR A 333 -15.81 9.24 13.33
CA THR A 333 -15.43 9.91 14.59
C THR A 333 -16.49 9.72 15.66
N SER A 334 -16.07 9.47 16.90
CA SER A 334 -16.96 9.45 18.06
C SER A 334 -17.44 10.87 18.43
N ASP A 335 -18.53 10.97 19.17
CA ASP A 335 -19.01 12.29 19.66
C ASP A 335 -17.99 12.95 20.57
N ARG A 336 -17.32 12.19 21.44
CA ARG A 336 -16.23 12.69 22.29
C ARG A 336 -15.05 13.23 21.49
N TYR A 337 -14.79 12.69 20.28
CA TYR A 337 -13.79 13.23 19.38
C TYR A 337 -14.28 14.56 18.77
N LYS A 338 -15.55 14.64 18.32
CA LYS A 338 -16.15 15.83 17.72
C LYS A 338 -16.13 17.02 18.71
N GLU A 339 -16.41 16.76 20.00
CA GLU A 339 -16.37 17.79 21.06
C GLU A 339 -14.97 18.44 21.22
N LYS A 340 -13.91 17.68 20.93
CA LYS A 340 -12.51 18.11 21.08
C LYS A 340 -11.86 18.56 19.77
N SER A 341 -12.46 18.24 18.63
CA SER A 341 -11.89 18.50 17.31
C SER A 341 -12.41 19.81 16.72
N THR A 342 -11.51 20.57 16.10
CA THR A 342 -11.85 21.77 15.33
C THR A 342 -11.95 21.49 13.82
N ILE A 343 -11.80 20.22 13.39
CA ILE A 343 -11.82 19.84 11.97
C ILE A 343 -13.25 19.92 11.45
N ASN A 344 -13.46 20.71 10.41
CA ASN A 344 -14.72 20.74 9.65
C ASN A 344 -14.63 19.83 8.43
N PHE A 345 -14.90 18.53 8.62
CA PHE A 345 -14.82 17.55 7.55
C PHE A 345 -15.69 17.88 6.35
N SER A 346 -16.91 18.38 6.57
CA SER A 346 -17.90 18.64 5.51
C SER A 346 -17.39 19.58 4.41
N SER A 347 -16.53 20.54 4.78
CA SER A 347 -15.95 21.52 3.84
C SER A 347 -14.73 20.95 3.07
N GLN A 348 -14.30 19.72 3.38
CA GLN A 348 -13.02 19.16 2.93
C GLN A 348 -13.16 17.93 2.03
N LEU A 349 -14.37 17.36 1.92
CA LEU A 349 -14.62 16.06 1.27
C LEU A 349 -14.24 16.03 -0.21
N GLU A 350 -14.25 17.18 -0.88
CA GLU A 350 -13.90 17.31 -2.31
C GLU A 350 -12.44 17.72 -2.55
N ARG A 351 -11.64 17.88 -1.49
CA ARG A 351 -10.22 18.26 -1.63
C ARG A 351 -9.46 17.18 -2.40
N LYS A 352 -8.69 17.62 -3.40
CA LYS A 352 -7.76 16.75 -4.13
C LYS A 352 -6.52 16.51 -3.28
N TYR A 353 -6.21 15.25 -3.01
CA TYR A 353 -5.14 14.86 -2.10
C TYR A 353 -4.35 13.65 -2.60
N ASN A 354 -3.05 13.66 -2.35
CA ASN A 354 -2.18 12.51 -2.52
C ASN A 354 -1.70 12.05 -1.14
N LEU A 355 -1.80 10.76 -0.84
CA LEU A 355 -1.42 10.21 0.46
C LEU A 355 0.09 10.30 0.76
N GLU A 356 0.95 10.75 -0.15
CA GLU A 356 2.36 11.02 0.18
C GLU A 356 2.53 12.08 1.28
N ASP A 357 1.50 12.92 1.51
CA ASP A 357 1.48 13.92 2.57
C ASP A 357 0.72 13.45 3.83
N PHE A 358 0.39 12.16 3.92
CA PHE A 358 -0.50 11.63 4.96
C PHE A 358 -0.02 11.88 6.39
N ILE A 359 1.29 11.91 6.65
CA ILE A 359 1.84 12.19 7.99
C ILE A 359 1.34 13.52 8.56
N TYR A 360 1.13 14.55 7.73
CA TYR A 360 0.61 15.84 8.16
C TYR A 360 -0.89 15.76 8.47
N SER A 361 -1.65 15.06 7.64
CA SER A 361 -3.07 14.79 7.89
C SER A 361 -3.29 13.91 9.11
N PHE A 362 -2.48 12.87 9.26
CA PHE A 362 -2.47 12.01 10.45
C PHE A 362 -2.19 12.82 11.72
N SER A 363 -1.26 13.76 11.67
CA SER A 363 -0.91 14.64 12.77
C SER A 363 -2.10 15.53 13.19
N ASP A 364 -2.75 16.22 12.25
CA ASP A 364 -3.94 17.03 12.53
C ASP A 364 -5.09 16.18 13.10
N LEU A 365 -5.40 15.04 12.45
CA LEU A 365 -6.46 14.14 12.89
C LEU A 365 -6.20 13.59 14.30
N SER A 366 -4.94 13.30 14.62
CA SER A 366 -4.53 12.78 15.93
C SER A 366 -4.25 13.87 16.95
N ARG A 367 -4.37 15.16 16.60
CA ARG A 367 -4.02 16.33 17.43
C ARG A 367 -2.59 16.24 17.99
N ILE A 368 -1.67 15.72 17.17
CA ILE A 368 -0.25 15.67 17.47
C ILE A 368 0.41 16.92 16.89
N LYS A 369 1.16 17.65 17.68
CA LYS A 369 1.97 18.79 17.22
C LYS A 369 3.43 18.42 17.22
N PHE A 370 4.19 18.89 16.23
CA PHE A 370 5.64 18.72 16.11
C PHE A 370 6.21 19.81 15.20
N ASP A 371 7.51 20.12 15.34
CA ASP A 371 8.11 21.27 14.66
C ASP A 371 8.13 21.15 13.13
N GLN A 372 8.27 19.92 12.60
CA GLN A 372 8.34 19.68 11.16
C GLN A 372 6.95 19.66 10.49
N PHE A 373 5.87 19.96 11.24
CA PHE A 373 4.52 19.97 10.71
C PHE A 373 4.33 21.06 9.65
N GLN A 374 3.72 20.68 8.52
CA GLN A 374 3.39 21.60 7.42
C GLN A 374 1.87 21.70 7.24
N PRO A 375 1.20 22.77 7.72
CA PRO A 375 -0.25 22.87 7.68
C PRO A 375 -0.83 22.90 6.25
N THR A 376 -0.05 23.37 5.28
CA THR A 376 -0.46 23.39 3.85
C THR A 376 -0.58 22.00 3.24
N LYS A 377 0.06 20.99 3.83
CA LYS A 377 0.05 19.59 3.36
C LYS A 377 -1.01 18.72 4.05
N SER A 378 -1.68 19.19 5.10
CA SER A 378 -2.74 18.43 5.76
C SER A 378 -4.09 18.69 5.10
N ILE A 379 -4.76 17.61 4.63
CA ILE A 379 -6.11 17.69 4.03
C ILE A 379 -7.14 18.25 5.05
N PHE A 380 -6.89 18.12 6.35
CA PHE A 380 -7.79 18.55 7.42
C PHE A 380 -7.53 19.98 7.88
N ASN A 381 -6.44 20.60 7.44
CA ASN A 381 -6.07 21.94 7.88
C ASN A 381 -6.83 23.03 7.10
N THR A 382 -7.12 24.13 7.77
CA THR A 382 -7.70 25.32 7.13
C THR A 382 -6.75 25.98 6.14
N ASN A 383 -5.43 25.83 6.37
CA ASN A 383 -4.37 26.35 5.51
C ASN A 383 -3.98 25.37 4.38
N PHE A 384 -4.73 24.29 4.20
CA PHE A 384 -4.45 23.32 3.12
C PHE A 384 -4.33 24.01 1.76
N GLN A 385 -3.29 23.67 1.02
CA GLN A 385 -3.07 24.12 -0.34
C GLN A 385 -2.96 22.91 -1.28
N PHE A 386 -3.75 22.95 -2.34
CA PHE A 386 -3.62 21.94 -3.37
C PHE A 386 -2.23 22.01 -4.01
N LYS A 387 -1.58 20.87 -4.13
CA LYS A 387 -0.37 20.71 -4.96
C LYS A 387 -0.62 19.68 -6.06
N LYS A 388 0.15 19.75 -7.15
CA LYS A 388 0.13 18.74 -8.22
C LYS A 388 0.33 17.36 -7.60
N ARG A 389 -0.58 16.44 -7.93
CA ARG A 389 -0.49 15.05 -7.46
C ARG A 389 0.41 14.25 -8.37
N ILE A 390 1.67 14.13 -7.98
CA ILE A 390 2.65 13.35 -8.74
C ILE A 390 2.52 11.88 -8.38
N VAL A 391 2.57 11.02 -9.38
CA VAL A 391 2.56 9.57 -9.28
C VAL A 391 3.63 8.99 -10.21
N LEU A 392 4.09 7.77 -9.98
CA LEU A 392 5.09 7.09 -10.82
C LEU A 392 6.33 7.96 -11.11
N LYS A 393 6.84 8.66 -10.09
CA LYS A 393 8.00 9.56 -10.07
C LYS A 393 7.75 10.97 -10.63
N ASP A 394 7.15 11.12 -11.79
CA ASP A 394 7.07 12.41 -12.52
C ASP A 394 5.73 12.66 -13.22
N VAL A 395 4.82 11.70 -13.18
CA VAL A 395 3.53 11.81 -13.88
C VAL A 395 2.55 12.65 -13.07
N ASN A 396 2.02 13.73 -13.65
CA ASN A 396 0.94 14.50 -13.05
C ASN A 396 -0.39 13.77 -13.21
N TYR A 397 -0.92 13.22 -12.12
CA TYR A 397 -2.18 12.49 -12.14
C TYR A 397 -3.37 13.33 -12.66
N ASP A 398 -3.43 14.61 -12.30
CA ASP A 398 -4.55 15.50 -12.70
C ASP A 398 -4.55 15.84 -14.18
N GLU A 399 -3.42 15.74 -14.86
CA GLU A 399 -3.32 15.97 -16.31
C GLU A 399 -3.69 14.71 -17.11
N ARG A 400 -3.35 13.52 -16.61
CA ARG A 400 -3.72 12.23 -17.23
C ARG A 400 -5.23 12.04 -17.41
N ILE A 401 -6.05 12.58 -16.51
CA ILE A 401 -7.52 12.48 -16.59
C ILE A 401 -8.06 13.28 -17.77
N LYS A 402 -7.33 14.28 -18.27
CA LYS A 402 -7.76 15.16 -19.36
C LYS A 402 -7.47 14.59 -20.76
N GLU A 403 -6.59 13.59 -20.85
CA GLU A 403 -6.17 13.00 -22.15
C GLU A 403 -6.99 11.76 -22.54
N LYS A 404 -7.99 11.38 -21.74
CA LYS A 404 -8.99 10.35 -22.02
C LYS A 404 -10.37 10.97 -22.20
#